data_edd69ff02322fb8e233c87be8a77d78a
#
_entry.id   edd69ff02322fb8e233c87be8a77d78a
#
_cell.length_a   1.000
_cell.length_b   1.000
_cell.length_c   1.000
_cell.angle_alpha   90.00
_cell.angle_beta   90.00
_cell.angle_gamma   90.00
#
_symmetry.space_group_name_H-M   'P 1'
#
loop_
_entity.id
_entity.type
_entity.pdbx_description
1 polymer ?
#
loop_
_entity_poly.entity_id
_entity_poly.type
_entity_poly.pdbx_seq_one_letter_code
_entity_poly.pdbx_strand_id
1 'polypeptide(L)'
;MSFHNVEVKKNANIYHGGKVTSRTIITARGEKKTLGVMLPGSYRFETGAAETIDILQGSCRIKLAGKQVWNAYQVNETFSIPANSHFEIEVNDLLDYVCHFAGG
;
A
#
# COMPACT_ATOMS: atom_id res chain seq x y z
N MET A 1 -13.55 3.25 -11.50
CA MET A 1 -13.92 2.00 -10.82
C MET A 1 -14.04 2.25 -9.35
N SER A 2 -14.88 1.49 -8.67
CA SER A 2 -15.21 1.80 -7.27
C SER A 2 -15.41 0.52 -6.49
N PHE A 3 -15.19 0.61 -5.17
CA PHE A 3 -15.68 -0.42 -4.26
C PHE A 3 -17.10 -0.06 -3.85
N HIS A 4 -17.97 -1.06 -3.80
CA HIS A 4 -19.38 -0.91 -3.46
C HIS A 4 -19.70 -1.68 -2.19
N ASN A 5 -20.67 -1.16 -1.40
CA ASN A 5 -21.15 -1.83 -0.19
C ASN A 5 -20.02 -2.18 0.77
N VAL A 6 -19.18 -1.19 1.06
CA VAL A 6 -18.06 -1.36 1.99
C VAL A 6 -18.29 -0.55 3.25
N GLU A 7 -17.75 -1.05 4.36
CA GLU A 7 -17.62 -0.27 5.58
C GLU A 7 -16.36 0.56 5.47
N VAL A 8 -16.42 1.84 5.81
CA VAL A 8 -15.25 2.73 5.83
C VAL A 8 -14.97 3.11 7.28
N LYS A 9 -13.76 2.80 7.76
CA LYS A 9 -13.33 3.26 9.07
C LYS A 9 -13.09 4.76 8.99
N LYS A 10 -13.67 5.54 9.91
CA LYS A 10 -13.60 7.00 9.79
C LYS A 10 -12.24 7.60 10.11
N ASN A 11 -11.43 6.95 10.91
CA ASN A 11 -10.11 7.49 11.25
C ASN A 11 -9.10 7.10 10.19
N ALA A 12 -8.27 8.05 9.81
CA ALA A 12 -7.15 7.78 8.89
C ALA A 12 -6.07 6.98 9.61
N ASN A 13 -5.38 6.14 8.85
CA ASN A 13 -4.10 5.57 9.25
C ASN A 13 -3.02 6.56 8.82
N ILE A 14 -2.22 7.02 9.76
CA ILE A 14 -1.23 8.08 9.50
C ILE A 14 0.15 7.55 9.82
N TYR A 15 1.05 7.60 8.85
CA TYR A 15 2.42 7.13 8.97
C TYR A 15 3.40 8.22 8.54
N HIS A 16 4.62 8.13 9.03
CA HIS A 16 5.73 9.00 8.61
C HIS A 16 5.37 10.49 8.69
N GLY A 17 4.77 10.88 9.81
CA GLY A 17 4.47 12.29 10.06
C GLY A 17 3.39 12.87 9.14
N GLY A 18 2.53 12.02 8.59
CA GLY A 18 1.46 12.46 7.69
C GLY A 18 1.81 12.39 6.21
N LYS A 19 3.02 11.95 5.87
CA LYS A 19 3.43 11.81 4.46
C LYS A 19 2.78 10.60 3.79
N VAL A 20 2.33 9.63 4.59
CA VAL A 20 1.60 8.47 4.10
C VAL A 20 0.32 8.36 4.91
N THR A 21 -0.80 8.38 4.22
CA THR A 21 -2.12 8.24 4.88
C THR A 21 -2.97 7.25 4.11
N SER A 22 -3.85 6.56 4.82
CA SER A 22 -4.81 5.66 4.19
C SER A 22 -6.10 5.59 5.01
N ARG A 23 -7.15 5.10 4.38
CA ARG A 23 -8.41 4.77 5.04
C ARG A 23 -8.65 3.28 4.89
N THR A 24 -9.06 2.64 5.97
CA THR A 24 -9.37 1.22 5.95
C THR A 24 -10.82 1.02 5.52
N ILE A 25 -11.02 0.09 4.59
CA ILE A 25 -12.35 -0.37 4.22
C ILE A 25 -12.46 -1.87 4.50
N ILE A 26 -13.69 -2.30 4.80
CA ILE A 26 -14.02 -3.72 4.94
C ILE A 26 -15.08 -4.02 3.90
N THR A 27 -14.81 -5.00 3.03
CA THR A 27 -15.73 -5.38 1.97
C THR A 27 -16.90 -6.18 2.54
N ALA A 28 -17.92 -6.39 1.71
CA ALA A 28 -19.09 -7.19 2.10
C ALA A 28 -18.70 -8.63 2.46
N ARG A 29 -17.57 -9.12 1.96
CA ARG A 29 -17.02 -10.43 2.29
C ARG A 29 -16.15 -10.43 3.54
N GLY A 30 -15.96 -9.29 4.18
CA GLY A 30 -15.11 -9.16 5.35
C GLY A 30 -13.63 -8.98 5.03
N GLU A 31 -13.28 -8.71 3.79
CA GLU A 31 -11.89 -8.48 3.38
C GLU A 31 -11.46 -7.08 3.76
N LYS A 32 -10.28 -6.96 4.34
CA LYS A 32 -9.68 -5.67 4.70
C LYS A 32 -8.84 -5.15 3.56
N LYS A 33 -9.01 -3.87 3.23
CA LYS A 33 -8.18 -3.15 2.26
C LYS A 33 -7.93 -1.75 2.79
N THR A 34 -6.88 -1.11 2.29
CA THR A 34 -6.66 0.31 2.57
C THR A 34 -6.53 1.07 1.26
N LEU A 35 -7.06 2.29 1.27
CA LEU A 35 -6.99 3.22 0.14
C LEU A 35 -6.13 4.38 0.59
N GLY A 36 -4.98 4.56 -0.04
CA GLY A 36 -4.01 5.51 0.49
C GLY A 36 -3.28 6.32 -0.54
N VAL A 37 -2.54 7.30 0.00
CA VAL A 37 -1.68 8.18 -0.77
C VAL A 37 -0.35 8.27 -0.04
N MET A 38 0.75 8.14 -0.79
CA MET A 38 2.10 8.40 -0.30
C MET A 38 2.64 9.63 -1.02
N LEU A 39 3.09 10.61 -0.24
CA LEU A 39 3.77 11.79 -0.78
C LEU A 39 5.19 11.43 -1.21
N PRO A 40 5.87 12.28 -1.99
CA PRO A 40 7.25 12.00 -2.40
C PRO A 40 8.16 11.77 -1.20
N GLY A 41 9.01 10.76 -1.30
CA GLY A 41 9.95 10.43 -0.24
C GLY A 41 10.34 8.96 -0.26
N SER A 42 11.15 8.59 0.73
CA SER A 42 11.61 7.22 0.95
C SER A 42 11.06 6.75 2.28
N TYR A 43 10.46 5.55 2.29
CA TYR A 43 9.78 5.02 3.47
C TYR A 43 10.15 3.56 3.68
N ARG A 44 10.07 3.13 4.93
CA ARG A 44 10.18 1.71 5.29
C ARG A 44 8.90 1.31 5.99
N PHE A 45 8.37 0.15 5.63
CA PHE A 45 7.18 -0.45 6.24
C PHE A 45 7.44 -1.89 6.63
N GLU A 46 6.80 -2.32 7.70
CA GLU A 46 6.80 -3.72 8.12
C GLU A 46 5.44 -4.33 7.83
N THR A 47 5.41 -5.62 7.52
CA THR A 47 4.17 -6.33 7.24
C THR A 47 3.86 -7.34 8.33
N GLY A 48 2.59 -7.45 8.67
CA GLY A 48 2.06 -8.61 9.41
C GLY A 48 1.55 -9.62 8.40
N ALA A 49 0.34 -9.40 7.87
CA ALA A 49 -0.16 -10.21 6.76
C ALA A 49 0.58 -9.86 5.47
N ALA A 50 0.59 -10.79 4.52
CA ALA A 50 1.07 -10.48 3.18
C ALA A 50 0.19 -9.41 2.54
N GLU A 51 0.80 -8.58 1.69
CA GLU A 51 0.12 -7.45 1.05
C GLU A 51 0.28 -7.52 -0.46
N THR A 52 -0.77 -7.09 -1.16
CA THR A 52 -0.72 -6.87 -2.60
C THR A 52 -1.15 -5.44 -2.84
N ILE A 53 -0.32 -4.67 -3.53
CA ILE A 53 -0.53 -3.24 -3.72
C ILE A 53 -0.74 -2.94 -5.21
N ASP A 54 -1.89 -2.31 -5.50
CA ASP A 54 -2.23 -1.85 -6.84
C ASP A 54 -1.92 -0.36 -6.93
N ILE A 55 -1.23 0.06 -7.98
CA ILE A 55 -0.91 1.47 -8.22
C ILE A 55 -1.99 2.06 -9.10
N LEU A 56 -2.68 3.07 -8.58
CA LEU A 56 -3.73 3.78 -9.31
C LEU A 56 -3.21 5.03 -10.01
N GLN A 57 -2.25 5.72 -9.39
CA GLN A 57 -1.60 6.91 -9.96
C GLN A 57 -0.18 6.98 -9.44
N GLY A 58 0.72 7.51 -10.25
CA GLY A 58 2.11 7.71 -9.87
C GLY A 58 2.98 6.50 -10.14
N SER A 59 4.14 6.49 -9.52
CA SER A 59 5.12 5.43 -9.67
C SER A 59 5.97 5.33 -8.42
N CYS A 60 6.61 4.18 -8.25
CA CYS A 60 7.51 3.94 -7.14
C CYS A 60 8.53 2.89 -7.51
N ARG A 61 9.53 2.71 -6.65
CA ARG A 61 10.35 1.50 -6.70
C ARG A 61 10.44 0.94 -5.30
N ILE A 62 10.56 -0.38 -5.21
CA ILE A 62 10.59 -1.09 -3.93
C ILE A 62 11.81 -2.01 -3.87
N LYS A 63 12.28 -2.21 -2.65
CA LYS A 63 13.31 -3.19 -2.33
C LYS A 63 12.77 -4.06 -1.21
N LEU A 64 12.64 -5.36 -1.47
CA LEU A 64 12.15 -6.32 -0.48
C LEU A 64 13.26 -6.68 0.51
N ALA A 65 12.84 -7.16 1.69
CA ALA A 65 13.78 -7.61 2.72
C ALA A 65 14.74 -8.67 2.16
N GLY A 66 16.02 -8.52 2.45
CA GLY A 66 17.06 -9.46 2.01
C GLY A 66 17.43 -9.36 0.54
N LYS A 67 16.83 -8.44 -0.21
CA LYS A 67 17.16 -8.22 -1.61
C LYS A 67 18.02 -6.99 -1.76
N GLN A 68 18.86 -6.99 -2.81
CA GLN A 68 19.72 -5.85 -3.12
C GLN A 68 19.20 -5.04 -4.31
N VAL A 69 18.16 -5.54 -4.97
CA VAL A 69 17.64 -4.96 -6.20
C VAL A 69 16.39 -4.16 -5.93
N TRP A 70 16.32 -2.97 -6.53
CA TRP A 70 15.11 -2.16 -6.56
C TRP A 70 14.31 -2.50 -7.80
N ASN A 71 13.01 -2.71 -7.64
CA ASN A 71 12.09 -2.95 -8.76
C ASN A 71 11.16 -1.75 -8.88
N ALA A 72 11.02 -1.24 -10.10
CA ALA A 72 10.17 -0.10 -10.38
C ALA A 72 8.78 -0.55 -10.82
N TYR A 73 7.77 0.16 -10.36
CA TYR A 73 6.37 -0.09 -10.72
C TYR A 73 5.69 1.22 -11.03
N GLN A 74 4.71 1.18 -11.94
CA GLN A 74 3.99 2.37 -12.37
C GLN A 74 2.50 2.08 -12.42
N VAL A 75 1.73 3.07 -12.88
CA VAL A 75 0.28 3.01 -12.88
C VAL A 75 -0.23 1.73 -13.55
N ASN A 76 -1.27 1.14 -12.94
CA ASN A 76 -1.90 -0.12 -13.34
C ASN A 76 -1.04 -1.36 -13.11
N GLU A 77 0.10 -1.23 -12.45
CA GLU A 77 0.90 -2.38 -12.04
C GLU A 77 0.61 -2.75 -10.59
N THR A 78 0.93 -3.98 -10.25
CA THR A 78 0.68 -4.56 -8.93
C THR A 78 1.96 -5.22 -8.43
N PHE A 79 2.24 -5.08 -7.14
CA PHE A 79 3.35 -5.80 -6.53
C PHE A 79 2.93 -6.40 -5.19
N SER A 80 3.65 -7.44 -4.75
CA SER A 80 3.33 -8.18 -3.54
C SER A 80 4.47 -8.14 -2.55
N ILE A 81 4.12 -8.09 -1.26
CA ILE A 81 5.07 -8.11 -0.14
C ILE A 81 4.74 -9.31 0.72
N PRO A 82 5.74 -10.13 1.09
CA PRO A 82 5.51 -11.31 1.95
C PRO A 82 5.02 -10.92 3.34
N ALA A 83 4.35 -11.86 4.02
CA ALA A 83 3.97 -11.71 5.41
C ALA A 83 5.20 -11.68 6.33
N ASN A 84 5.06 -11.02 7.47
CA ASN A 84 6.09 -10.98 8.53
C ASN A 84 7.45 -10.53 8.00
N SER A 85 7.45 -9.48 7.18
CA SER A 85 8.64 -8.99 6.49
C SER A 85 8.70 -7.47 6.56
N HIS A 86 9.53 -6.88 5.74
CA HIS A 86 9.59 -5.42 5.58
C HIS A 86 9.99 -5.10 4.14
N PHE A 87 9.79 -3.86 3.76
CA PHE A 87 10.22 -3.37 2.45
C PHE A 87 10.53 -1.88 2.53
N GLU A 88 11.34 -1.42 1.59
CA GLU A 88 11.60 -0.01 1.39
C GLU A 88 10.94 0.43 0.10
N ILE A 89 10.39 1.63 0.10
CA ILE A 89 9.71 2.19 -1.06
C ILE A 89 10.17 3.62 -1.27
N GLU A 90 10.46 3.95 -2.52
CA GLU A 90 10.76 5.33 -2.94
C GLU A 90 9.67 5.80 -3.87
N VAL A 91 9.09 6.95 -3.54
CA VAL A 91 8.03 7.59 -4.32
C VAL A 91 8.56 8.89 -4.87
N ASN A 92 8.53 9.03 -6.22
CA ASN A 92 9.08 10.23 -6.87
C ASN A 92 8.12 11.42 -6.78
N ASP A 93 6.90 11.25 -7.26
CA ASP A 93 5.92 12.35 -7.28
C ASP A 93 4.85 12.12 -6.23
N LEU A 94 4.08 11.08 -6.40
CA LEU A 94 2.98 10.74 -5.52
C LEU A 94 2.58 9.30 -5.86
N LEU A 95 2.09 8.57 -4.88
CA LEU A 95 1.56 7.24 -5.10
C LEU A 95 0.15 7.16 -4.57
N ASP A 96 -0.82 6.92 -5.44
CA ASP A 96 -2.20 6.63 -5.10
C ASP A 96 -2.37 5.12 -5.23
N TYR A 97 -2.77 4.45 -4.17
CA TYR A 97 -2.69 2.98 -4.13
C TYR A 97 -3.84 2.35 -3.37
N VAL A 98 -4.07 1.08 -3.69
CA VAL A 98 -4.92 0.18 -2.90
C VAL A 98 -4.03 -0.93 -2.35
N CYS A 99 -4.13 -1.19 -1.06
CA CYS A 99 -3.44 -2.30 -0.43
C CYS A 99 -4.46 -3.37 -0.05
N HIS A 100 -4.23 -4.59 -0.54
CA HIS A 100 -5.03 -5.77 -0.21
C HIS A 100 -4.25 -6.60 0.81
N PHE A 101 -4.91 -7.02 1.88
CA PHE A 101 -4.29 -7.83 2.92
C PHE A 101 -4.75 -9.28 2.79
N ALA A 102 -3.81 -10.21 2.83
CA ALA A 102 -4.13 -11.64 2.78
C ALA A 102 -4.87 -12.05 4.06
N GLY A 103 -5.84 -12.93 3.90
CA GLY A 103 -6.57 -13.53 5.03
C GLY A 103 -7.56 -12.59 5.70
N GLY A 104 -7.79 -11.45 5.14
CA GLY A 104 -8.68 -10.56 5.79
C GLY A 104 -9.32 -9.50 5.07
#